data_f0a71d63d7975ee4c683282566968db5
#
_entry.id   f0a71d63d7975ee4c683282566968db5
#
_cell.length_a   1.000
_cell.length_b   1.000
_cell.length_c   1.000
_cell.angle_alpha   90.00
_cell.angle_beta   90.00
_cell.angle_gamma   90.00
#
_symmetry.space_group_name_H-M   'P 1'
#
loop_
_entity.id
_entity.type
_entity.pdbx_description
1 polymer ?
#
loop_
_entity_poly.entity_id
_entity_poly.type
_entity_poly.pdbx_seq_one_letter_code
_entity_poly.pdbx_strand_id
1 'polypeptide(L)'
;QTTLDSAASAIETVEADRVLENVDNLTEYGLDSPSNTITVDTSDGTTKFNIGDENTSTNQYYITKDDDDSTVYVVAASTVTPFMDSLYDYAQGEDFPTIDSSTVKKVQVSEDKDSYVLEENSDGATWDVSSDGSSDKETADTTAAGNVTSGLGNFAFDQFVDYNAEDLSKYGLDNPYATITVDYQEEVEDTSSDSSESDSTASESDSKDTQGDEADSTDASDDSSSSEDTKTTTVDKQLVIYVGDEAGDGSRYVTVDNKQIYTMSTDTLSAVIDKTPSDLWSLIVNYLSVKNLDQLQVTYGGATNTVNVSRETSKDDDGNDKETTTYQLDGKEIESTTFTTFYNKLINMAGQK
;
A
#
# COMPACT_ATOMS: atom_id res chain seq x y z
N GLN A 1 2.83 -0.35 22.87
CA GLN A 1 3.61 -0.11 24.11
C GLN A 1 2.83 0.76 25.07
N THR A 2 2.29 1.90 24.62
CA THR A 2 1.50 2.82 25.46
C THR A 2 0.26 2.17 26.11
N THR A 3 -0.41 1.23 25.43
CA THR A 3 -1.60 0.53 25.94
C THR A 3 -1.22 -0.43 27.07
N LEU A 4 -0.13 -1.18 26.93
CA LEU A 4 0.38 -2.06 27.97
C LEU A 4 0.88 -1.28 29.20
N ASP A 5 1.54 -0.14 28.98
CA ASP A 5 2.00 0.75 30.04
C ASP A 5 0.79 1.33 30.81
N SER A 6 -0.31 1.64 30.09
CA SER A 6 -1.56 2.10 30.73
C SER A 6 -2.22 1.00 31.57
N ALA A 7 -2.26 -0.24 31.06
CA ALA A 7 -2.78 -1.38 31.82
C ALA A 7 -1.93 -1.66 33.07
N ALA A 8 -0.60 -1.67 32.93
CA ALA A 8 0.32 -1.84 34.06
C ALA A 8 0.12 -0.74 35.13
N SER A 9 -0.04 0.51 34.70
CA SER A 9 -0.29 1.65 35.61
C SER A 9 -1.64 1.55 36.32
N ALA A 10 -2.69 1.05 35.64
CA ALA A 10 -4.01 0.88 36.22
C ALA A 10 -4.05 -0.16 37.35
N ILE A 11 -3.17 -1.19 37.28
CA ILE A 11 -3.10 -2.26 38.29
C ILE A 11 -2.05 -2.01 39.37
N GLU A 12 -1.12 -1.09 39.16
CA GLU A 12 -0.09 -0.73 40.15
C GLU A 12 -0.71 -0.20 41.46
N THR A 13 -1.82 0.55 41.34
CA THR A 13 -2.57 1.04 42.49
C THR A 13 -4.07 0.94 42.20
N VAL A 14 -4.73 -0.04 42.78
CA VAL A 14 -6.18 -0.20 42.68
C VAL A 14 -6.83 0.45 43.91
N GLU A 15 -7.53 1.55 43.70
CA GLU A 15 -8.32 2.23 44.76
C GLU A 15 -9.79 1.87 44.62
N ALA A 16 -10.42 1.47 45.74
CA ALA A 16 -11.83 1.22 45.79
C ALA A 16 -12.60 2.45 46.28
N ASP A 17 -13.60 2.86 45.50
CA ASP A 17 -14.53 3.96 45.91
C ASP A 17 -15.42 3.50 47.08
N ARG A 18 -15.71 2.19 47.14
CA ARG A 18 -16.51 1.58 48.18
C ARG A 18 -16.07 0.14 48.44
N VAL A 19 -16.16 -0.29 49.69
CA VAL A 19 -16.00 -1.69 50.14
C VAL A 19 -17.32 -2.18 50.72
N LEU A 20 -17.77 -3.32 50.22
CA LEU A 20 -18.94 -4.02 50.72
C LEU A 20 -18.46 -5.27 51.47
N GLU A 21 -18.65 -5.30 52.79
CA GLU A 21 -18.22 -6.40 53.67
C GLU A 21 -19.40 -7.30 54.00
N ASN A 22 -19.11 -8.57 54.27
CA ASN A 22 -20.08 -9.59 54.62
C ASN A 22 -21.15 -9.80 53.54
N VAL A 23 -20.69 -9.89 52.29
CA VAL A 23 -21.53 -10.18 51.13
C VAL A 23 -21.87 -11.68 51.15
N ASP A 24 -23.17 -12.01 51.18
CA ASP A 24 -23.66 -13.40 51.20
C ASP A 24 -23.98 -13.94 49.80
N ASN A 25 -24.11 -13.06 48.80
CA ASN A 25 -24.53 -13.43 47.45
C ASN A 25 -23.74 -12.65 46.39
N LEU A 26 -22.82 -13.30 45.72
CA LEU A 26 -22.00 -12.73 44.67
C LEU A 26 -22.71 -12.56 43.32
N THR A 27 -23.83 -13.27 43.10
CA THR A 27 -24.63 -13.23 41.87
C THR A 27 -25.14 -11.81 41.59
N GLU A 28 -25.44 -11.02 42.62
CA GLU A 28 -25.92 -9.63 42.48
C GLU A 28 -24.86 -8.68 41.86
N TYR A 29 -23.60 -9.09 41.87
CA TYR A 29 -22.44 -8.34 41.41
C TYR A 29 -21.78 -8.98 40.21
N GLY A 30 -22.35 -10.09 39.65
CA GLY A 30 -21.75 -10.84 38.53
C GLY A 30 -20.46 -11.57 38.92
N LEU A 31 -20.18 -11.76 40.20
CA LEU A 31 -18.93 -12.32 40.70
C LEU A 31 -18.98 -13.82 40.98
N ASP A 32 -20.16 -14.44 40.87
CA ASP A 32 -20.32 -15.91 40.82
C ASP A 32 -19.88 -16.52 39.49
N SER A 33 -19.86 -15.69 38.43
CA SER A 33 -19.28 -16.00 37.10
C SER A 33 -18.58 -14.78 36.55
N PRO A 34 -17.37 -14.47 37.04
CA PRO A 34 -16.67 -13.25 36.68
C PRO A 34 -16.48 -13.10 35.17
N SER A 35 -16.71 -11.90 34.62
CA SER A 35 -16.53 -11.60 33.19
C SER A 35 -15.06 -11.67 32.79
N ASN A 36 -14.15 -11.34 33.71
CA ASN A 36 -12.71 -11.41 33.51
C ASN A 36 -11.97 -11.67 34.82
N THR A 37 -10.74 -12.14 34.72
CA THR A 37 -9.83 -12.35 35.87
C THR A 37 -8.47 -11.78 35.53
N ILE A 38 -7.96 -10.93 36.43
CA ILE A 38 -6.61 -10.36 36.31
C ILE A 38 -5.73 -11.03 37.37
N THR A 39 -4.62 -11.62 36.94
CA THR A 39 -3.60 -12.17 37.82
C THR A 39 -2.32 -11.35 37.68
N VAL A 40 -1.82 -10.85 38.79
CA VAL A 40 -0.60 -10.02 38.85
C VAL A 40 0.43 -10.74 39.68
N ASP A 41 1.54 -11.14 39.05
CA ASP A 41 2.68 -11.77 39.71
C ASP A 41 3.78 -10.72 39.95
N THR A 42 4.16 -10.55 41.20
CA THR A 42 5.23 -9.63 41.62
C THR A 42 6.27 -10.36 42.46
N SER A 43 7.39 -9.72 42.79
CA SER A 43 8.38 -10.29 43.73
C SER A 43 7.80 -10.57 45.13
N ASP A 44 6.71 -9.90 45.49
CA ASP A 44 6.10 -9.99 46.81
C ASP A 44 4.97 -11.06 46.85
N GLY A 45 4.59 -11.58 45.69
CA GLY A 45 3.58 -12.64 45.57
C GLY A 45 2.60 -12.38 44.41
N THR A 46 1.62 -13.26 44.31
CA THR A 46 0.54 -13.22 43.31
C THR A 46 -0.70 -12.58 43.92
N THR A 47 -1.30 -11.63 43.21
CA THR A 47 -2.60 -11.05 43.52
C THR A 47 -3.58 -11.35 42.39
N LYS A 48 -4.78 -11.75 42.72
CA LYS A 48 -5.85 -12.07 41.79
C LYS A 48 -7.04 -11.16 41.98
N PHE A 49 -7.54 -10.59 40.88
CA PHE A 49 -8.79 -9.83 40.86
C PHE A 49 -9.81 -10.54 39.97
N ASN A 50 -10.98 -10.83 40.47
CA ASN A 50 -12.11 -11.29 39.65
C ASN A 50 -13.03 -10.11 39.38
N ILE A 51 -13.42 -9.89 38.13
CA ILE A 51 -14.20 -8.76 37.66
C ILE A 51 -15.61 -9.22 37.37
N GLY A 52 -16.57 -8.62 38.06
CA GLY A 52 -17.99 -8.84 37.90
C GLY A 52 -18.64 -7.81 36.99
N ASP A 53 -19.91 -7.52 37.30
CA ASP A 53 -20.75 -6.66 36.47
C ASP A 53 -20.34 -5.17 36.55
N GLU A 54 -20.64 -4.44 35.48
CA GLU A 54 -20.56 -2.98 35.46
C GLU A 54 -21.83 -2.36 36.02
N ASN A 55 -21.66 -1.42 36.94
CA ASN A 55 -22.71 -0.49 37.30
C ASN A 55 -22.71 0.69 36.31
N THR A 56 -23.47 0.58 35.26
CA THR A 56 -23.55 1.59 34.17
C THR A 56 -24.05 2.96 34.65
N SER A 57 -24.79 3.00 35.78
CA SER A 57 -25.29 4.28 36.34
C SER A 57 -24.19 5.11 36.99
N THR A 58 -23.14 4.47 37.51
CA THR A 58 -22.03 5.10 38.21
C THR A 58 -20.70 4.94 37.50
N ASN A 59 -20.65 4.19 36.39
CA ASN A 59 -19.45 3.86 35.62
C ASN A 59 -18.37 3.21 36.50
N GLN A 60 -18.78 2.17 37.24
CA GLN A 60 -17.96 1.43 38.21
C GLN A 60 -18.11 -0.07 38.00
N TYR A 61 -17.12 -0.86 38.40
CA TYR A 61 -17.16 -2.32 38.39
C TYR A 61 -17.12 -2.89 39.80
N TYR A 62 -17.70 -4.07 39.96
CA TYR A 62 -17.59 -4.89 41.18
C TYR A 62 -16.42 -5.86 41.01
N ILE A 63 -15.53 -5.92 41.98
CA ILE A 63 -14.39 -6.85 41.95
C ILE A 63 -14.21 -7.55 43.28
N THR A 64 -13.67 -8.78 43.25
CA THR A 64 -13.12 -9.46 44.46
C THR A 64 -11.60 -9.55 44.32
N LYS A 65 -10.94 -9.75 45.46
CA LYS A 65 -9.47 -9.90 45.52
C LYS A 65 -9.12 -11.23 46.20
N ASP A 66 -8.15 -11.95 45.60
CA ASP A 66 -7.55 -13.17 46.15
C ASP A 66 -8.57 -14.26 46.52
N ASP A 67 -9.64 -14.35 45.70
CA ASP A 67 -10.77 -15.27 45.92
C ASP A 67 -11.49 -15.12 47.29
N ASP A 68 -11.46 -13.90 47.84
CA ASP A 68 -12.28 -13.54 49.02
C ASP A 68 -13.73 -13.29 48.58
N ASP A 69 -14.60 -14.28 48.76
CA ASP A 69 -16.01 -14.23 48.40
C ASP A 69 -16.87 -13.39 49.35
N SER A 70 -16.31 -12.89 50.46
CA SER A 70 -17.03 -12.12 51.46
C SER A 70 -16.91 -10.62 51.33
N THR A 71 -15.95 -10.13 50.54
CA THR A 71 -15.68 -8.72 50.36
C THR A 71 -15.74 -8.34 48.90
N VAL A 72 -16.60 -7.38 48.56
CA VAL A 72 -16.70 -6.82 47.19
C VAL A 72 -16.22 -5.38 47.19
N TYR A 73 -15.30 -5.08 46.29
CA TYR A 73 -14.78 -3.72 46.07
C TYR A 73 -15.50 -3.11 44.88
N VAL A 74 -15.86 -1.82 44.99
CA VAL A 74 -16.40 -1.03 43.88
C VAL A 74 -15.31 -0.11 43.40
N VAL A 75 -14.91 -0.25 42.16
CA VAL A 75 -13.78 0.48 41.57
C VAL A 75 -14.22 1.27 40.35
N ALA A 76 -13.52 2.31 40.00
CA ALA A 76 -13.79 3.10 38.81
C ALA A 76 -13.59 2.24 37.53
N ALA A 77 -14.41 2.45 36.50
CA ALA A 77 -14.29 1.72 35.23
C ALA A 77 -12.90 1.87 34.60
N SER A 78 -12.26 3.01 34.75
CA SER A 78 -10.88 3.24 34.23
C SER A 78 -9.82 2.30 34.80
N THR A 79 -10.08 1.68 35.95
CA THR A 79 -9.18 0.68 36.54
C THR A 79 -9.30 -0.68 35.84
N VAL A 80 -10.48 -0.99 35.30
CA VAL A 80 -10.83 -2.32 34.75
C VAL A 80 -10.81 -2.36 33.24
N THR A 81 -11.28 -1.30 32.57
CA THR A 81 -11.40 -1.23 31.11
C THR A 81 -10.13 -1.58 30.35
N PRO A 82 -8.90 -1.21 30.79
CA PRO A 82 -7.69 -1.64 30.10
C PRO A 82 -7.49 -3.16 30.03
N PHE A 83 -8.18 -3.94 30.85
CA PHE A 83 -8.10 -5.41 30.89
C PHE A 83 -9.31 -6.10 30.24
N MET A 84 -10.24 -5.33 29.69
CA MET A 84 -11.41 -5.85 28.97
C MET A 84 -11.19 -5.93 27.46
N ASP A 85 -10.14 -5.31 26.98
CA ASP A 85 -9.76 -5.32 25.58
C ASP A 85 -9.27 -6.71 25.15
N SER A 86 -9.42 -7.02 23.87
CA SER A 86 -8.92 -8.26 23.30
C SER A 86 -7.39 -8.20 23.12
N LEU A 87 -6.76 -9.36 22.93
CA LEU A 87 -5.33 -9.43 22.59
C LEU A 87 -4.99 -8.53 21.37
N TYR A 88 -5.92 -8.43 20.43
CA TYR A 88 -5.70 -7.68 19.17
C TYR A 88 -5.78 -6.16 19.34
N ASP A 89 -6.41 -5.68 20.41
CA ASP A 89 -6.39 -4.26 20.77
C ASP A 89 -5.02 -3.84 21.34
N TYR A 90 -4.27 -4.80 21.88
CA TYR A 90 -2.88 -4.60 22.34
C TYR A 90 -1.82 -4.95 21.31
N ALA A 91 -2.12 -5.88 20.42
CA ALA A 91 -1.19 -6.32 19.39
C ALA A 91 -1.18 -5.31 18.23
N GLN A 92 0.01 -4.93 17.81
CA GLN A 92 0.20 -4.21 16.56
C GLN A 92 0.48 -5.24 15.47
N GLY A 93 -0.37 -5.29 14.45
CA GLY A 93 -0.11 -6.07 13.25
C GLY A 93 1.08 -5.49 12.47
N GLU A 94 1.49 -6.20 11.44
CA GLU A 94 2.46 -5.71 10.47
C GLU A 94 1.79 -4.67 9.56
N ASP A 95 2.58 -3.73 9.06
CA ASP A 95 2.11 -2.81 8.03
C ASP A 95 1.94 -3.56 6.71
N PHE A 96 1.01 -3.10 5.87
CA PHE A 96 0.89 -3.64 4.52
C PHE A 96 2.18 -3.36 3.73
N PRO A 97 2.68 -4.34 2.94
CA PRO A 97 3.88 -4.13 2.13
C PRO A 97 3.73 -2.93 1.19
N THR A 98 4.67 -1.99 1.24
CA THR A 98 4.64 -0.80 0.40
C THR A 98 4.84 -1.16 -1.06
N ILE A 99 3.91 -0.76 -1.93
CA ILE A 99 4.02 -0.89 -3.38
C ILE A 99 4.08 0.51 -3.98
N ASP A 100 5.20 0.85 -4.60
CA ASP A 100 5.26 2.06 -5.42
C ASP A 100 4.52 1.81 -6.73
N SER A 101 3.46 2.57 -6.98
CA SER A 101 2.62 2.45 -8.18
C SER A 101 3.39 2.56 -9.49
N SER A 102 4.52 3.28 -9.48
CA SER A 102 5.38 3.48 -10.67
C SER A 102 6.27 2.27 -10.97
N THR A 103 6.44 1.36 -10.01
CA THR A 103 7.27 0.17 -10.16
C THR A 103 6.48 -1.10 -10.49
N VAL A 104 5.15 -1.01 -10.48
CA VAL A 104 4.27 -2.13 -10.83
C VAL A 104 4.46 -2.51 -12.30
N LYS A 105 4.64 -3.80 -12.58
CA LYS A 105 4.84 -4.37 -13.92
C LYS A 105 3.66 -5.21 -14.37
N LYS A 106 2.98 -5.86 -13.45
CA LYS A 106 1.84 -6.70 -13.76
C LYS A 106 0.89 -6.77 -12.57
N VAL A 107 -0.39 -6.78 -12.86
CA VAL A 107 -1.47 -7.04 -11.91
C VAL A 107 -2.35 -8.13 -12.48
N GLN A 108 -2.49 -9.22 -11.75
CA GLN A 108 -3.43 -10.29 -12.08
C GLN A 108 -4.46 -10.37 -10.97
N VAL A 109 -5.73 -10.29 -11.34
CA VAL A 109 -6.86 -10.45 -10.43
C VAL A 109 -7.65 -11.67 -10.88
N SER A 110 -7.83 -12.61 -9.98
CA SER A 110 -8.63 -13.83 -10.20
C SER A 110 -9.84 -13.80 -9.28
N GLU A 111 -11.01 -13.77 -9.85
CA GLU A 111 -12.33 -13.81 -9.21
C GLU A 111 -13.21 -14.85 -9.88
N ASP A 112 -14.28 -15.27 -9.24
CA ASP A 112 -15.21 -16.27 -9.80
C ASP A 112 -15.82 -15.85 -11.15
N LYS A 113 -16.01 -14.53 -11.37
CA LYS A 113 -16.71 -13.99 -12.54
C LYS A 113 -15.90 -13.02 -13.37
N ASP A 114 -15.06 -12.22 -12.73
CA ASP A 114 -14.44 -11.05 -13.30
C ASP A 114 -12.93 -11.10 -13.06
N SER A 115 -12.20 -11.80 -13.94
CA SER A 115 -10.76 -11.96 -13.82
C SER A 115 -10.05 -11.23 -14.94
N TYR A 116 -8.94 -10.56 -14.61
CA TYR A 116 -8.13 -9.85 -15.60
C TYR A 116 -6.63 -9.93 -15.30
N VAL A 117 -5.84 -9.72 -16.35
CA VAL A 117 -4.40 -9.47 -16.27
C VAL A 117 -4.10 -8.14 -16.93
N LEU A 118 -3.49 -7.23 -16.19
CA LEU A 118 -2.99 -5.95 -16.64
C LEU A 118 -1.46 -6.01 -16.61
N GLU A 119 -0.80 -5.79 -17.76
CA GLU A 119 0.65 -5.95 -17.90
C GLU A 119 1.26 -4.75 -18.61
N GLU A 120 2.35 -4.20 -18.06
CA GLU A 120 3.10 -3.11 -18.67
C GLU A 120 3.85 -3.62 -19.90
N ASN A 121 3.77 -2.87 -21.00
CA ASN A 121 4.50 -3.18 -22.20
C ASN A 121 5.99 -2.83 -22.06
N SER A 122 6.81 -3.39 -22.92
CA SER A 122 8.26 -3.16 -22.93
C SER A 122 8.70 -1.70 -23.18
N ASP A 123 7.77 -0.83 -23.57
CA ASP A 123 8.00 0.60 -23.72
C ASP A 123 7.97 1.36 -22.37
N GLY A 124 7.52 0.70 -21.27
CA GLY A 124 7.40 1.29 -19.95
C GLY A 124 6.37 2.41 -19.84
N ALA A 125 5.45 2.51 -20.80
CA ALA A 125 4.49 3.61 -20.87
C ALA A 125 3.06 3.17 -21.22
N THR A 126 2.90 2.04 -21.89
CA THR A 126 1.61 1.49 -22.29
C THR A 126 1.33 0.18 -21.57
N TRP A 127 0.06 -0.15 -21.45
CA TRP A 127 -0.42 -1.33 -20.77
C TRP A 127 -1.33 -2.14 -21.67
N ASP A 128 -1.26 -3.46 -21.55
CA ASP A 128 -2.20 -4.39 -22.16
C ASP A 128 -3.06 -5.02 -21.08
N VAL A 129 -4.31 -5.33 -21.44
CA VAL A 129 -5.25 -6.07 -20.59
C VAL A 129 -5.77 -7.30 -21.31
N SER A 130 -5.93 -8.38 -20.58
CA SER A 130 -6.52 -9.63 -21.05
C SER A 130 -7.40 -10.25 -19.98
N SER A 131 -8.25 -11.19 -20.38
CA SER A 131 -8.88 -12.10 -19.41
C SER A 131 -7.85 -13.06 -18.85
N ASP A 132 -8.01 -13.46 -17.58
CA ASP A 132 -7.11 -14.43 -16.95
C ASP A 132 -7.08 -15.75 -17.77
N GLY A 133 -5.87 -16.23 -18.03
CA GLY A 133 -5.63 -17.41 -18.87
C GLY A 133 -5.78 -17.21 -20.37
N SER A 134 -6.11 -16.00 -20.87
CA SER A 134 -6.19 -15.68 -22.30
C SER A 134 -4.83 -15.20 -22.85
N SER A 135 -4.54 -15.58 -24.09
CA SER A 135 -3.43 -15.01 -24.87
C SER A 135 -3.82 -13.75 -25.64
N ASP A 136 -5.11 -13.47 -25.74
CA ASP A 136 -5.62 -12.32 -26.48
C ASP A 136 -5.55 -11.10 -25.59
N LYS A 137 -4.71 -10.14 -25.98
CA LYS A 137 -4.45 -8.90 -25.28
C LYS A 137 -5.05 -7.73 -26.03
N GLU A 138 -5.66 -6.81 -25.30
CA GLU A 138 -6.15 -5.53 -25.79
C GLU A 138 -5.38 -4.40 -25.12
N THR A 139 -5.20 -3.29 -25.83
CA THR A 139 -4.55 -2.13 -25.22
C THR A 139 -5.42 -1.56 -24.11
N ALA A 140 -4.84 -1.39 -22.93
CA ALA A 140 -5.53 -0.81 -21.79
C ALA A 140 -5.67 0.73 -21.92
N ASP A 141 -6.72 1.27 -21.33
CA ASP A 141 -6.83 2.71 -21.11
C ASP A 141 -5.81 3.14 -20.06
N THR A 142 -4.98 4.13 -20.40
CA THR A 142 -3.88 4.59 -19.53
C THR A 142 -4.39 5.10 -18.19
N THR A 143 -5.55 5.76 -18.16
CA THR A 143 -6.15 6.26 -16.93
C THR A 143 -6.67 5.11 -16.07
N ALA A 144 -7.33 4.13 -16.70
CA ALA A 144 -7.84 2.96 -16.00
C ALA A 144 -6.69 2.11 -15.41
N ALA A 145 -5.64 1.88 -16.18
CA ALA A 145 -4.42 1.20 -15.70
C ALA A 145 -3.76 1.97 -14.55
N GLY A 146 -3.62 3.29 -14.68
CA GLY A 146 -3.08 4.16 -13.64
C GLY A 146 -3.93 4.16 -12.35
N ASN A 147 -5.25 4.04 -12.45
CA ASN A 147 -6.12 3.92 -11.28
C ASN A 147 -5.91 2.59 -10.55
N VAL A 148 -5.69 1.49 -11.27
CA VAL A 148 -5.40 0.18 -10.67
C VAL A 148 -4.06 0.21 -9.95
N THR A 149 -2.99 0.68 -10.60
CA THR A 149 -1.64 0.73 -10.00
C THR A 149 -1.58 1.68 -8.81
N SER A 150 -2.21 2.87 -8.92
CA SER A 150 -2.30 3.81 -7.80
C SER A 150 -3.17 3.28 -6.66
N GLY A 151 -4.20 2.50 -6.97
CA GLY A 151 -5.03 1.81 -5.98
C GLY A 151 -4.20 0.86 -5.12
N LEU A 152 -3.33 0.06 -5.74
CA LEU A 152 -2.40 -0.82 -5.02
C LEU A 152 -1.44 -0.07 -4.11
N GLY A 153 -0.95 1.09 -4.55
CA GLY A 153 -0.09 1.95 -3.73
C GLY A 153 -0.79 2.55 -2.50
N ASN A 154 -2.12 2.52 -2.46
CA ASN A 154 -2.93 2.98 -1.33
C ASN A 154 -3.44 1.84 -0.44
N PHE A 155 -3.05 0.60 -0.72
CA PHE A 155 -3.45 -0.52 0.12
C PHE A 155 -2.82 -0.40 1.51
N ALA A 156 -3.65 -0.57 2.52
CA ALA A 156 -3.26 -0.58 3.93
C ALA A 156 -4.18 -1.53 4.69
N PHE A 157 -3.66 -2.17 5.71
CA PHE A 157 -4.48 -2.92 6.64
C PHE A 157 -5.24 -1.96 7.58
N ASP A 158 -6.54 -2.23 7.80
CA ASP A 158 -7.37 -1.43 8.70
C ASP A 158 -7.32 -1.96 10.14
N GLN A 159 -7.61 -3.25 10.32
CA GLN A 159 -7.63 -3.90 11.62
C GLN A 159 -6.86 -5.21 11.58
N PHE A 160 -6.18 -5.51 12.67
CA PHE A 160 -5.57 -6.80 12.91
C PHE A 160 -6.58 -7.74 13.57
N VAL A 161 -6.86 -8.89 12.94
CA VAL A 161 -7.96 -9.80 13.32
C VAL A 161 -7.47 -11.08 13.96
N ASP A 162 -6.45 -11.72 13.36
CA ASP A 162 -5.88 -12.97 13.86
C ASP A 162 -4.38 -13.04 13.53
N TYR A 163 -3.56 -13.33 14.52
CA TYR A 163 -2.11 -13.40 14.35
C TYR A 163 -1.61 -14.73 13.81
N ASN A 164 -2.41 -15.79 13.92
CA ASN A 164 -2.06 -17.14 13.49
C ASN A 164 -3.31 -17.97 13.23
N ALA A 165 -4.02 -17.66 12.17
CA ALA A 165 -5.24 -18.32 11.79
C ALA A 165 -4.98 -19.82 11.48
N GLU A 166 -5.62 -20.71 12.24
CA GLU A 166 -5.58 -22.15 12.00
C GLU A 166 -6.65 -22.60 11.01
N ASP A 167 -7.71 -21.82 10.86
CA ASP A 167 -8.87 -22.12 9.99
C ASP A 167 -9.23 -20.90 9.15
N LEU A 168 -8.73 -20.88 7.93
CA LEU A 168 -8.97 -19.81 6.96
C LEU A 168 -10.43 -19.75 6.49
N SER A 169 -11.19 -20.83 6.63
CA SER A 169 -12.60 -20.86 6.20
C SER A 169 -13.49 -19.90 6.99
N LYS A 170 -13.09 -19.53 8.22
CA LYS A 170 -13.79 -18.51 9.03
C LYS A 170 -13.80 -17.13 8.40
N TYR A 171 -12.84 -16.88 7.52
CA TYR A 171 -12.60 -15.60 6.89
C TYR A 171 -12.89 -15.65 5.38
N GLY A 172 -13.36 -16.81 4.86
CA GLY A 172 -13.55 -17.04 3.42
C GLY A 172 -12.23 -17.05 2.64
N LEU A 173 -11.10 -17.33 3.30
CA LEU A 173 -9.76 -17.29 2.73
C LEU A 173 -9.26 -18.67 2.27
N ASP A 174 -9.98 -19.74 2.56
CA ASP A 174 -9.76 -21.09 1.99
C ASP A 174 -10.27 -21.19 0.53
N ASN A 175 -11.24 -20.35 0.18
CA ASN A 175 -11.70 -20.11 -1.20
C ASN A 175 -11.93 -18.60 -1.37
N PRO A 176 -10.87 -17.81 -1.61
CA PRO A 176 -10.93 -16.36 -1.59
C PRO A 176 -11.93 -15.78 -2.60
N TYR A 177 -12.63 -14.73 -2.22
CA TYR A 177 -13.45 -13.92 -3.12
C TYR A 177 -12.64 -13.39 -4.31
N ALA A 178 -11.43 -12.89 -4.03
CA ALA A 178 -10.47 -12.46 -5.03
C ALA A 178 -9.03 -12.82 -4.62
N THR A 179 -8.20 -13.13 -5.61
CA THR A 179 -6.75 -13.22 -5.44
C THR A 179 -6.09 -12.20 -6.33
N ILE A 180 -5.29 -11.32 -5.73
CA ILE A 180 -4.55 -10.27 -6.44
C ILE A 180 -3.08 -10.65 -6.41
N THR A 181 -2.47 -10.82 -7.58
CA THR A 181 -1.01 -11.03 -7.73
C THR A 181 -0.40 -9.80 -8.38
N VAL A 182 0.59 -9.22 -7.72
CA VAL A 182 1.27 -8.00 -8.17
C VAL A 182 2.75 -8.31 -8.38
N ASP A 183 3.23 -8.14 -9.61
CA ASP A 183 4.66 -8.12 -9.91
C ASP A 183 5.12 -6.67 -9.97
N TYR A 184 6.14 -6.32 -9.19
CA TYR A 184 6.67 -4.96 -9.07
C TYR A 184 8.17 -4.97 -8.83
N GLN A 185 8.80 -3.81 -8.92
CA GLN A 185 10.22 -3.64 -8.69
C GLN A 185 10.47 -2.84 -7.41
N GLU A 186 11.50 -3.21 -6.68
CA GLU A 186 11.93 -2.54 -5.46
C GLU A 186 13.41 -2.20 -5.56
N GLU A 187 13.78 -0.99 -5.15
CA GLU A 187 15.17 -0.62 -4.99
C GLU A 187 15.66 -1.06 -3.61
N VAL A 188 16.68 -1.92 -3.60
CA VAL A 188 17.34 -2.38 -2.38
C VAL A 188 18.77 -1.86 -2.32
N GLU A 189 19.23 -1.49 -1.13
CA GLU A 189 20.61 -1.09 -0.92
C GLU A 189 21.54 -2.29 -1.15
N ASP A 190 22.60 -2.09 -1.95
CA ASP A 190 23.61 -3.11 -2.16
C ASP A 190 24.51 -3.21 -0.92
N THR A 191 24.13 -4.09 0.02
CA THR A 191 24.92 -4.35 1.24
C THR A 191 26.11 -5.26 1.01
N SER A 192 26.51 -5.52 -0.23
CA SER A 192 27.74 -6.25 -0.53
C SER A 192 28.96 -5.38 -0.20
N SER A 193 29.21 -5.18 1.09
CA SER A 193 30.50 -4.67 1.56
C SER A 193 31.57 -5.69 1.22
N ASP A 194 32.40 -5.28 0.30
CA ASP A 194 33.64 -5.94 -0.09
C ASP A 194 34.47 -6.28 1.15
N SER A 195 34.38 -7.54 1.62
CA SER A 195 35.32 -8.07 2.58
C SER A 195 36.61 -8.41 1.84
N SER A 196 37.40 -7.41 1.47
CA SER A 196 38.79 -7.60 1.10
C SER A 196 39.55 -7.93 2.37
N GLU A 197 39.82 -9.21 2.56
CA GLU A 197 40.90 -9.70 3.47
C GLU A 197 42.20 -9.01 3.07
N SER A 198 42.60 -7.99 3.81
CA SER A 198 44.00 -7.50 3.75
C SER A 198 44.86 -8.38 4.65
N ASP A 199 45.57 -9.29 3.99
CA ASP A 199 46.72 -10.01 4.54
C ASP A 199 47.77 -9.01 5.02
N SER A 200 47.92 -8.86 6.33
CA SER A 200 48.91 -7.98 6.96
C SER A 200 50.19 -8.75 7.15
N THR A 201 51.17 -8.59 6.22
CA THR A 201 52.56 -8.89 6.52
C THR A 201 53.24 -7.66 7.13
N ALA A 202 53.65 -7.84 8.36
CA ALA A 202 54.45 -6.90 9.13
C ALA A 202 55.83 -6.65 8.47
N SER A 203 56.28 -5.40 8.45
CA SER A 203 57.71 -5.08 8.41
C SER A 203 57.95 -3.78 9.15
N GLU A 204 58.75 -3.90 10.21
CA GLU A 204 59.32 -2.81 11.01
C GLU A 204 60.37 -2.01 10.21
N SER A 205 60.45 -0.69 10.45
CA SER A 205 61.66 0.06 10.82
C SER A 205 61.41 1.56 10.77
N ASP A 206 61.43 2.18 11.89
CA ASP A 206 62.52 3.01 12.49
C ASP A 206 62.70 4.44 11.96
N SER A 207 62.38 5.37 12.89
CA SER A 207 63.01 6.65 13.21
C SER A 207 63.23 7.76 12.15
N LYS A 208 62.71 8.95 12.36
CA LYS A 208 63.42 10.09 13.04
C LYS A 208 62.74 11.42 12.80
N ASP A 209 62.33 12.03 13.86
CA ASP A 209 62.49 13.43 14.29
C ASP A 209 62.92 14.48 13.26
N THR A 210 62.11 15.55 13.12
CA THR A 210 62.55 16.94 13.34
C THR A 210 61.39 17.95 13.22
N GLN A 211 61.42 18.84 14.17
CA GLN A 211 60.73 20.01 14.62
C GLN A 211 60.74 21.19 13.60
N GLY A 212 59.69 22.04 13.62
CA GLY A 212 59.75 23.44 13.18
C GLY A 212 58.48 23.90 12.50
N ASP A 213 57.69 24.56 13.14
CA ASP A 213 57.46 26.00 13.42
C ASP A 213 56.28 26.60 12.60
N GLU A 214 55.53 27.32 13.36
CA GLU A 214 54.38 28.20 13.19
C GLU A 214 54.14 28.87 11.82
N ALA A 215 52.87 29.01 11.39
CA ALA A 215 52.11 30.29 11.33
C ALA A 215 50.78 30.15 10.56
N ASP A 216 49.74 30.43 11.30
CA ASP A 216 48.64 31.38 11.05
C ASP A 216 47.83 31.35 9.74
N SER A 217 46.55 31.31 10.02
CA SER A 217 45.41 32.01 9.44
C SER A 217 44.52 31.37 8.40
N THR A 218 43.27 31.47 8.79
CA THR A 218 42.00 31.73 8.10
C THR A 218 41.23 30.53 7.55
N ASP A 219 40.24 30.17 8.31
CA ASP A 219 38.81 30.14 8.05
C ASP A 219 38.41 29.98 6.59
N ALA A 220 37.93 28.78 6.27
CA ALA A 220 36.87 28.52 5.29
C ALA A 220 36.22 27.20 5.66
N SER A 221 35.08 27.27 6.34
CA SER A 221 34.15 26.17 6.53
C SER A 221 33.62 25.74 5.15
N ASP A 222 34.20 24.69 4.61
CA ASP A 222 33.61 23.94 3.50
C ASP A 222 32.86 22.76 4.10
N ASP A 223 31.56 22.95 4.30
CA ASP A 223 30.60 21.93 4.68
C ASP A 223 30.34 21.03 3.47
N SER A 224 31.30 20.19 3.13
CA SER A 224 31.11 19.11 2.20
C SER A 224 30.43 17.95 2.94
N SER A 225 29.09 18.00 3.01
CA SER A 225 28.29 16.79 3.26
C SER A 225 28.62 15.80 2.14
N SER A 226 29.50 14.86 2.42
CA SER A 226 29.65 13.65 1.60
C SER A 226 28.34 12.86 1.75
N SER A 227 27.41 13.03 0.82
CA SER A 227 26.39 12.04 0.55
C SER A 227 27.16 10.80 0.10
N GLU A 228 27.24 9.78 0.95
CA GLU A 228 27.60 8.44 0.52
C GLU A 228 26.55 8.03 -0.50
N ASP A 229 26.95 7.93 -1.78
CA ASP A 229 26.12 7.36 -2.83
C ASP A 229 25.92 5.87 -2.49
N THR A 230 24.87 5.57 -1.73
CA THR A 230 24.44 4.21 -1.47
C THR A 230 24.04 3.60 -2.82
N LYS A 231 24.80 2.63 -3.28
CA LYS A 231 24.49 1.95 -4.53
C LYS A 231 23.24 1.11 -4.33
N THR A 232 22.18 1.43 -5.05
CA THR A 232 20.94 0.64 -5.04
C THR A 232 20.91 -0.32 -6.23
N THR A 233 20.25 -1.46 -6.02
CA THR A 233 19.98 -2.47 -7.06
C THR A 233 18.48 -2.71 -7.12
N THR A 234 17.91 -2.71 -8.33
CA THR A 234 16.50 -3.01 -8.55
C THR A 234 16.28 -4.53 -8.53
N VAL A 235 15.31 -4.98 -7.73
CA VAL A 235 14.94 -6.39 -7.58
C VAL A 235 13.47 -6.59 -7.94
N ASP A 236 13.19 -7.62 -8.72
CA ASP A 236 11.81 -8.01 -9.02
C ASP A 236 11.17 -8.69 -7.80
N LYS A 237 9.99 -8.26 -7.43
CA LYS A 237 9.19 -8.75 -6.33
C LYS A 237 7.81 -9.20 -6.80
N GLN A 238 7.23 -10.13 -6.08
CA GLN A 238 5.84 -10.54 -6.27
C GLN A 238 5.13 -10.53 -4.92
N LEU A 239 3.96 -9.93 -4.86
CA LEU A 239 3.05 -9.98 -3.72
C LEU A 239 1.75 -10.65 -4.13
N VAL A 240 1.27 -11.58 -3.32
CA VAL A 240 -0.04 -12.21 -3.48
C VAL A 240 -0.92 -11.80 -2.31
N ILE A 241 -2.09 -11.24 -2.61
CA ILE A 241 -3.06 -10.78 -1.64
C ILE A 241 -4.33 -11.61 -1.82
N TYR A 242 -4.76 -12.25 -0.75
CA TYR A 242 -6.01 -13.01 -0.72
C TYR A 242 -7.07 -12.17 -0.04
N VAL A 243 -8.21 -12.01 -0.72
CA VAL A 243 -9.37 -11.25 -0.24
C VAL A 243 -10.49 -12.25 0.05
N GLY A 244 -10.94 -12.31 1.28
CA GLY A 244 -11.96 -13.26 1.76
C GLY A 244 -13.36 -12.65 1.83
N ASP A 245 -14.14 -13.14 2.79
CA ASP A 245 -15.51 -12.72 3.05
C ASP A 245 -15.60 -11.29 3.58
N GLU A 246 -16.82 -10.74 3.57
CA GLU A 246 -17.10 -9.46 4.21
C GLU A 246 -16.90 -9.57 5.74
N ALA A 247 -16.13 -8.65 6.30
CA ALA A 247 -15.84 -8.58 7.74
C ALA A 247 -16.85 -7.71 8.50
N GLY A 248 -17.80 -7.09 7.81
CA GLY A 248 -18.67 -6.05 8.31
C GLY A 248 -18.08 -4.65 8.11
N ASP A 249 -18.87 -3.62 8.41
CA ASP A 249 -18.47 -2.20 8.37
C ASP A 249 -17.83 -1.73 7.03
N GLY A 250 -18.19 -2.40 5.92
CA GLY A 250 -17.67 -2.07 4.60
C GLY A 250 -16.21 -2.50 4.37
N SER A 251 -15.76 -3.54 5.05
CA SER A 251 -14.44 -4.14 4.87
C SER A 251 -14.52 -5.63 4.54
N ARG A 252 -13.41 -6.19 4.04
CA ARG A 252 -13.22 -7.63 3.82
C ARG A 252 -11.99 -8.12 4.57
N TYR A 253 -12.00 -9.42 4.91
CA TYR A 253 -10.81 -10.08 5.43
C TYR A 253 -9.75 -10.19 4.34
N VAL A 254 -8.49 -9.93 4.69
CA VAL A 254 -7.35 -10.02 3.78
C VAL A 254 -6.17 -10.68 4.46
N THR A 255 -5.35 -11.36 3.67
CA THR A 255 -4.06 -11.92 4.12
C THR A 255 -3.04 -11.91 2.97
N VAL A 256 -1.76 -11.84 3.32
CA VAL A 256 -0.64 -11.95 2.37
C VAL A 256 0.26 -13.16 2.68
N ASP A 257 0.11 -13.79 3.84
CA ASP A 257 0.95 -14.89 4.31
C ASP A 257 0.15 -16.16 4.69
N ASN A 258 -1.18 -16.12 4.59
CA ASN A 258 -2.12 -17.17 5.02
C ASN A 258 -2.05 -17.50 6.52
N LYS A 259 -1.60 -16.58 7.34
CA LYS A 259 -1.50 -16.73 8.81
C LYS A 259 -2.07 -15.54 9.55
N GLN A 260 -1.57 -14.35 9.22
CA GLN A 260 -2.06 -13.13 9.81
C GLN A 260 -3.26 -12.62 9.01
N ILE A 261 -4.36 -12.40 9.69
CA ILE A 261 -5.59 -11.93 9.09
C ILE A 261 -5.82 -10.48 9.49
N TYR A 262 -6.14 -9.69 8.50
CA TYR A 262 -6.45 -8.27 8.62
C TYR A 262 -7.79 -7.97 7.98
N THR A 263 -8.28 -6.75 8.15
CA THR A 263 -9.34 -6.21 7.30
C THR A 263 -8.79 -5.13 6.38
N MET A 264 -9.47 -4.93 5.25
CA MET A 264 -9.22 -3.83 4.32
C MET A 264 -10.54 -3.31 3.79
N SER A 265 -10.67 -1.98 3.68
CA SER A 265 -11.87 -1.32 3.19
C SER A 265 -12.24 -1.79 1.78
N THR A 266 -13.53 -2.06 1.55
CA THR A 266 -14.06 -2.39 0.21
C THR A 266 -13.88 -1.24 -0.76
N ASP A 267 -13.91 0.02 -0.31
CA ASP A 267 -13.64 1.18 -1.14
C ASP A 267 -12.20 1.16 -1.68
N THR A 268 -11.24 0.82 -0.83
CA THR A 268 -9.83 0.68 -1.22
C THR A 268 -9.64 -0.49 -2.19
N LEU A 269 -10.22 -1.65 -1.89
CA LEU A 269 -10.15 -2.85 -2.73
C LEU A 269 -10.78 -2.62 -4.12
N SER A 270 -11.89 -1.85 -4.21
CA SER A 270 -12.63 -1.60 -5.45
C SER A 270 -11.82 -0.88 -6.53
N ALA A 271 -10.69 -0.25 -6.16
CA ALA A 271 -9.75 0.27 -7.15
C ALA A 271 -9.15 -0.84 -8.03
N VAL A 272 -9.09 -2.07 -7.51
CA VAL A 272 -8.41 -3.21 -8.14
C VAL A 272 -9.37 -4.35 -8.46
N ILE A 273 -10.22 -4.80 -7.51
CA ILE A 273 -11.17 -5.90 -7.69
C ILE A 273 -12.50 -5.42 -8.29
N ASP A 274 -13.39 -6.38 -8.61
CA ASP A 274 -14.73 -6.13 -9.19
C ASP A 274 -14.66 -5.41 -10.55
N LYS A 275 -13.64 -5.73 -11.36
CA LYS A 275 -13.42 -5.17 -12.70
C LYS A 275 -13.33 -6.25 -13.75
N THR A 276 -13.96 -6.00 -14.88
CA THR A 276 -13.81 -6.83 -16.08
C THR A 276 -12.66 -6.31 -16.95
N PRO A 277 -12.06 -7.12 -17.83
CA PRO A 277 -11.11 -6.63 -18.84
C PRO A 277 -11.66 -5.46 -19.63
N SER A 278 -12.97 -5.48 -19.96
CA SER A 278 -13.62 -4.41 -20.73
C SER A 278 -13.71 -3.07 -19.97
N ASP A 279 -13.63 -3.09 -18.64
CA ASP A 279 -13.57 -1.84 -17.86
C ASP A 279 -12.22 -1.14 -17.98
N LEU A 280 -11.21 -1.89 -18.36
CA LEU A 280 -9.83 -1.43 -18.49
C LEU A 280 -9.40 -1.19 -19.94
N TRP A 281 -10.19 -1.60 -20.94
CA TRP A 281 -9.84 -1.41 -22.35
C TRP A 281 -9.80 0.05 -22.75
N SER A 282 -8.83 0.37 -23.62
CA SER A 282 -8.85 1.63 -24.34
C SER A 282 -10.02 1.67 -25.32
N LEU A 283 -10.85 2.69 -25.20
CA LEU A 283 -11.95 2.93 -26.16
C LEU A 283 -11.46 3.69 -27.41
N ILE A 284 -10.19 4.01 -27.49
CA ILE A 284 -9.59 4.68 -28.64
C ILE A 284 -9.48 3.67 -29.77
N VAL A 285 -10.28 3.86 -30.82
CA VAL A 285 -10.31 2.96 -31.98
C VAL A 285 -9.00 2.97 -32.74
N ASN A 286 -8.36 4.14 -32.83
CA ASN A 286 -7.05 4.31 -33.47
C ASN A 286 -6.42 5.63 -33.07
N TYR A 287 -5.13 5.61 -32.75
CA TYR A 287 -4.34 6.83 -32.50
C TYR A 287 -3.23 6.95 -33.54
N LEU A 288 -3.46 7.81 -34.53
CA LEU A 288 -2.47 8.15 -35.56
C LEU A 288 -1.98 9.57 -35.33
N SER A 289 -0.72 9.74 -34.91
CA SER A 289 -0.14 11.05 -34.80
C SER A 289 -0.10 11.80 -36.14
N VAL A 290 -0.58 13.03 -36.16
CA VAL A 290 -0.51 13.88 -37.35
C VAL A 290 0.93 14.05 -37.87
N LYS A 291 1.93 13.88 -36.98
CA LYS A 291 3.37 13.94 -37.34
C LYS A 291 3.79 12.80 -38.27
N ASN A 292 3.09 11.65 -38.22
CA ASN A 292 3.40 10.46 -39.03
C ASN A 292 2.44 10.31 -40.22
N LEU A 293 1.55 11.30 -40.43
CA LEU A 293 0.56 11.23 -41.50
C LEU A 293 1.14 11.78 -42.80
N ASP A 294 1.18 10.98 -43.85
CA ASP A 294 1.56 11.41 -45.21
C ASP A 294 0.35 11.73 -46.06
N GLN A 295 -0.74 10.98 -45.89
CA GLN A 295 -1.95 11.18 -46.68
C GLN A 295 -3.19 10.77 -45.88
N LEU A 296 -4.27 11.50 -45.96
CA LEU A 296 -5.58 11.16 -45.48
C LEU A 296 -6.59 11.18 -46.63
N GLN A 297 -7.32 10.10 -46.82
CA GLN A 297 -8.46 10.05 -47.75
C GLN A 297 -9.75 9.89 -46.98
N VAL A 298 -10.74 10.72 -47.30
CA VAL A 298 -12.08 10.64 -46.73
C VAL A 298 -13.11 10.53 -47.85
N THR A 299 -13.87 9.44 -47.86
CA THR A 299 -14.97 9.25 -48.82
C THR A 299 -16.31 9.46 -48.11
N TYR A 300 -17.09 10.42 -48.55
CA TYR A 300 -18.42 10.69 -48.02
C TYR A 300 -19.39 11.03 -49.15
N GLY A 301 -20.56 10.43 -49.16
CA GLY A 301 -21.60 10.67 -50.19
C GLY A 301 -21.16 10.37 -51.61
N GLY A 302 -20.20 9.43 -51.78
CA GLY A 302 -19.65 9.04 -53.11
C GLY A 302 -18.54 9.95 -53.64
N ALA A 303 -18.18 11.02 -52.90
CA ALA A 303 -17.05 11.88 -53.21
C ALA A 303 -15.88 11.51 -52.30
N THR A 304 -14.67 11.44 -52.90
CA THR A 304 -13.41 11.21 -52.14
C THR A 304 -12.60 12.47 -52.15
N ASN A 305 -12.20 12.92 -50.95
CA ASN A 305 -11.30 14.07 -50.79
C ASN A 305 -9.97 13.54 -50.22
N THR A 306 -8.86 14.07 -50.71
CA THR A 306 -7.51 13.64 -50.32
C THR A 306 -6.74 14.79 -49.75
N VAL A 307 -6.23 14.65 -48.54
CA VAL A 307 -5.25 15.57 -47.94
C VAL A 307 -3.89 14.93 -48.04
N ASN A 308 -2.94 15.60 -48.72
CA ASN A 308 -1.54 15.24 -48.74
C ASN A 308 -0.78 16.13 -47.74
N VAL A 309 0.16 15.53 -47.01
CA VAL A 309 1.00 16.21 -46.02
C VAL A 309 2.43 16.18 -46.50
N SER A 310 3.03 17.34 -46.62
CA SER A 310 4.45 17.49 -47.03
C SER A 310 5.24 18.15 -45.90
N ARG A 311 6.44 17.62 -45.62
CA ARG A 311 7.34 18.15 -44.60
C ARG A 311 8.64 18.53 -45.23
N GLU A 312 9.10 19.75 -44.97
CA GLU A 312 10.37 20.27 -45.43
C GLU A 312 11.19 20.73 -44.23
N THR A 313 12.46 20.27 -44.17
CA THR A 313 13.39 20.72 -43.15
C THR A 313 14.25 21.83 -43.76
N SER A 314 14.28 22.99 -43.10
CA SER A 314 15.13 24.15 -43.46
C SER A 314 15.95 24.54 -42.23
N LYS A 315 16.93 25.42 -42.41
CA LYS A 315 17.64 26.04 -41.29
C LYS A 315 16.98 27.38 -40.95
N ASP A 316 16.82 27.65 -39.65
CA ASP A 316 16.45 28.99 -39.19
C ASP A 316 17.64 29.95 -39.18
N ASP A 317 17.40 31.21 -38.81
CA ASP A 317 18.43 32.26 -38.78
C ASP A 317 19.57 31.98 -37.79
N ASP A 318 19.35 31.11 -36.82
CA ASP A 318 20.31 30.68 -35.80
C ASP A 318 21.01 29.37 -36.18
N GLY A 319 20.68 28.78 -37.35
CA GLY A 319 21.29 27.55 -37.87
C GLY A 319 20.68 26.26 -37.35
N ASN A 320 19.60 26.30 -36.59
CA ASN A 320 18.89 25.12 -36.11
C ASN A 320 17.95 24.56 -37.17
N ASP A 321 17.64 23.24 -37.10
CA ASP A 321 16.72 22.61 -38.02
C ASP A 321 15.27 23.05 -37.70
N LYS A 322 14.60 23.60 -38.71
CA LYS A 322 13.21 24.02 -38.68
C LYS A 322 12.39 23.18 -39.66
N GLU A 323 11.44 22.40 -39.13
CA GLU A 323 10.50 21.64 -39.94
C GLU A 323 9.27 22.51 -40.27
N THR A 324 8.90 22.56 -41.54
CA THR A 324 7.67 23.20 -42.01
C THR A 324 6.76 22.15 -42.61
N THR A 325 5.54 22.04 -42.10
CA THR A 325 4.52 21.08 -42.56
C THR A 325 3.45 21.81 -43.36
N THR A 326 3.18 21.35 -44.57
CA THR A 326 2.16 21.89 -45.49
C THR A 326 1.09 20.85 -45.74
N TYR A 327 -0.16 21.28 -45.74
CA TYR A 327 -1.33 20.45 -45.99
C TYR A 327 -2.06 20.88 -47.29
N GLN A 328 -2.34 19.92 -48.16
CA GLN A 328 -3.04 20.17 -49.43
C GLN A 328 -4.27 19.31 -49.57
N LEU A 329 -5.45 19.89 -49.58
CA LEU A 329 -6.72 19.24 -49.87
C LEU A 329 -6.99 19.28 -51.39
N ASP A 330 -7.03 18.12 -52.04
CA ASP A 330 -7.26 17.98 -53.49
C ASP A 330 -6.36 18.90 -54.31
N GLY A 331 -5.11 19.03 -53.87
CA GLY A 331 -4.08 19.86 -54.52
C GLY A 331 -4.14 21.35 -54.20
N LYS A 332 -4.99 21.80 -53.31
CA LYS A 332 -5.05 23.18 -52.80
C LYS A 332 -4.54 23.25 -51.38
N GLU A 333 -3.63 24.16 -51.12
CA GLU A 333 -3.12 24.39 -49.77
C GLU A 333 -4.22 24.85 -48.83
N ILE A 334 -4.23 24.30 -47.62
CA ILE A 334 -5.16 24.61 -46.53
C ILE A 334 -4.39 24.99 -45.28
N GLU A 335 -5.01 25.83 -44.46
CA GLU A 335 -4.44 26.23 -43.15
C GLU A 335 -4.20 25.04 -42.22
N SER A 336 -3.00 24.98 -41.64
CA SER A 336 -2.59 23.93 -40.69
C SER A 336 -3.60 23.77 -39.53
N THR A 337 -4.05 24.88 -38.98
CA THR A 337 -5.03 24.89 -37.88
C THR A 337 -6.37 24.28 -38.27
N THR A 338 -6.81 24.50 -39.52
CA THR A 338 -8.07 23.93 -40.05
C THR A 338 -7.95 22.41 -40.16
N PHE A 339 -6.84 21.92 -40.75
CA PHE A 339 -6.60 20.48 -40.88
C PHE A 339 -6.40 19.81 -39.54
N THR A 340 -5.58 20.34 -38.66
CA THR A 340 -5.30 19.73 -37.35
C THR A 340 -6.56 19.67 -36.46
N THR A 341 -7.43 20.69 -36.53
CA THR A 341 -8.72 20.70 -35.82
C THR A 341 -9.64 19.57 -36.31
N PHE A 342 -9.74 19.39 -37.63
CA PHE A 342 -10.51 18.28 -38.22
C PHE A 342 -9.89 16.92 -37.86
N TYR A 343 -8.58 16.77 -38.03
CA TYR A 343 -7.85 15.53 -37.78
C TYR A 343 -7.96 15.11 -36.31
N ASN A 344 -7.83 16.02 -35.38
CA ASN A 344 -8.00 15.74 -33.95
C ASN A 344 -9.41 15.22 -33.60
N LYS A 345 -10.45 15.66 -34.31
CA LYS A 345 -11.79 15.09 -34.13
C LYS A 345 -11.89 13.66 -34.68
N LEU A 346 -11.16 13.35 -35.74
CA LEU A 346 -11.12 12.03 -36.35
C LEU A 346 -10.36 11.03 -35.47
N ILE A 347 -9.21 11.39 -34.93
CA ILE A 347 -8.39 10.49 -34.08
C ILE A 347 -8.93 10.34 -32.67
N ASN A 348 -9.75 11.28 -32.21
CA ASN A 348 -10.39 11.21 -30.90
C ASN A 348 -11.75 10.50 -30.94
N MET A 349 -12.04 9.74 -32.01
CA MET A 349 -13.20 8.87 -32.02
C MET A 349 -12.98 7.72 -31.05
N ALA A 350 -13.75 7.72 -29.95
CA ALA A 350 -13.74 6.65 -28.99
C ALA A 350 -14.97 5.76 -29.14
N GLY A 351 -14.83 4.47 -28.86
CA GLY A 351 -15.96 3.55 -28.69
C GLY A 351 -16.82 3.98 -27.51
N GLN A 352 -18.02 3.44 -27.44
CA GLN A 352 -18.90 3.52 -26.26
C GLN A 352 -19.01 2.11 -25.66
N LYS A 353 -18.95 2.06 -24.33
CA LYS A 353 -19.21 0.81 -23.56
C LYS A 353 -20.69 0.48 -23.58
#